data_b5fe5058574ff997a22329f47b118279
#
_entry.id   b5fe5058574ff997a22329f47b118279
#
_cell.length_a   1.000
_cell.length_b   1.000
_cell.length_c   1.000
_cell.angle_alpha   90.00
_cell.angle_beta   90.00
_cell.angle_gamma   90.00
#
_symmetry.space_group_name_H-M   'P 1'
#
loop_
_entity.id
_entity.type
_entity.pdbx_description
1 polymer ?
#
loop_
_entity_poly.entity_id
_entity_poly.type
_entity_poly.pdbx_seq_one_letter_code
_entity_poly.pdbx_strand_id
1 'polypeptide(L)'
;MRKFIFSLALLMATTSLLAAGSGIPAEILKNKKAKYDKASNTLVLEDGFKYSVSKGLVIFNTPGDLRILLKGNAEFRASLAVEGNLIIDSEGDHTLSITSNISGSALRCVALQVNKGTTLNLLSRNSRESMFALDSRDITVNGATLLAEVTTANIAVYTERLTLNGSKMEKPKGGIVSKEKGCVCFGDGIPAKIVRIIPDSKKK
;
A
#
# COMPACT_ATOMS: atom_id res chain seq x y z
N MET A 1 30.84 -37.27 7.95
CA MET A 1 29.49 -36.85 7.53
C MET A 1 28.74 -36.38 8.77
N ARG A 2 28.66 -35.06 9.00
CA ARG A 2 27.90 -34.45 10.09
C ARG A 2 26.62 -33.87 9.53
N LYS A 3 25.48 -34.44 9.94
CA LYS A 3 24.15 -33.95 9.59
C LYS A 3 23.87 -32.69 10.41
N PHE A 4 23.76 -31.52 9.76
CA PHE A 4 23.24 -30.31 10.36
C PHE A 4 21.72 -30.42 10.40
N ILE A 5 21.17 -30.55 11.60
CA ILE A 5 19.75 -30.46 11.87
C ILE A 5 19.47 -28.95 12.04
N PHE A 6 18.81 -28.36 11.06
CA PHE A 6 18.26 -26.99 11.18
C PHE A 6 17.04 -27.06 12.10
N SER A 7 17.23 -26.65 13.34
CA SER A 7 16.13 -26.43 14.28
C SER A 7 15.46 -25.11 13.91
N LEU A 8 14.31 -25.19 13.25
CA LEU A 8 13.43 -24.04 12.96
C LEU A 8 12.71 -23.65 14.25
N ALA A 9 13.31 -22.76 15.04
CA ALA A 9 12.65 -22.16 16.19
C ALA A 9 11.57 -21.18 15.67
N LEU A 10 10.34 -21.68 15.57
CA LEU A 10 9.14 -20.87 15.32
C LEU A 10 8.88 -20.01 16.56
N LEU A 11 9.38 -18.78 16.54
CA LEU A 11 9.08 -17.77 17.56
C LEU A 11 7.62 -17.37 17.40
N MET A 12 6.74 -18.05 18.12
CA MET A 12 5.35 -17.67 18.29
C MET A 12 5.29 -16.37 19.09
N ALA A 13 5.38 -15.23 18.40
CA ALA A 13 4.86 -14.01 18.98
C ALA A 13 3.34 -14.16 19.08
N THR A 14 2.84 -14.31 20.28
CA THR A 14 1.40 -14.27 20.58
C THR A 14 0.88 -12.86 20.34
N THR A 15 0.70 -12.48 19.08
CA THR A 15 -0.27 -11.47 18.70
C THR A 15 -1.62 -12.17 18.79
N SER A 16 -2.55 -11.61 19.56
CA SER A 16 -3.93 -12.05 19.59
C SER A 16 -4.44 -12.25 18.17
N LEU A 17 -4.49 -13.52 17.77
CA LEU A 17 -5.12 -13.96 16.53
C LEU A 17 -6.62 -13.75 16.75
N LEU A 18 -7.10 -12.52 16.51
CA LEU A 18 -8.51 -12.29 16.28
C LEU A 18 -8.89 -13.20 15.13
N ALA A 19 -9.82 -14.10 15.39
CA ALA A 19 -10.33 -15.08 14.45
C ALA A 19 -10.40 -14.47 13.06
N ALA A 20 -9.68 -15.06 12.10
CA ALA A 20 -9.67 -14.65 10.71
C ALA A 20 -11.06 -14.92 10.10
N GLY A 21 -12.01 -14.05 10.39
CA GLY A 21 -13.20 -13.89 9.59
C GLY A 21 -12.75 -13.35 8.25
N SER A 22 -13.03 -14.06 7.16
CA SER A 22 -12.80 -13.57 5.81
C SER A 22 -13.51 -12.23 5.64
N GLY A 23 -12.75 -11.15 5.41
CA GLY A 23 -13.39 -9.88 5.13
C GLY A 23 -12.64 -8.63 5.63
N ILE A 24 -13.41 -7.56 5.75
CA ILE A 24 -12.96 -6.28 6.30
C ILE A 24 -12.99 -6.35 7.84
N PRO A 25 -11.95 -5.90 8.55
CA PRO A 25 -11.95 -5.85 10.01
C PRO A 25 -13.16 -5.11 10.58
N ALA A 26 -13.82 -5.72 11.55
CA ALA A 26 -15.06 -5.19 12.13
C ALA A 26 -14.88 -3.78 12.75
N GLU A 27 -13.68 -3.48 13.24
CA GLU A 27 -13.35 -2.17 13.82
C GLU A 27 -13.45 -1.05 12.79
N ILE A 28 -13.11 -1.33 11.53
CA ILE A 28 -13.26 -0.36 10.43
C ILE A 28 -14.73 -0.12 10.15
N LEU A 29 -15.55 -1.19 10.15
CA LEU A 29 -17.00 -1.10 9.87
C LEU A 29 -17.82 -0.48 11.02
N LYS A 30 -17.26 -0.38 12.23
CA LYS A 30 -17.86 0.41 13.32
C LYS A 30 -17.82 1.92 13.03
N ASN A 31 -16.92 2.36 12.15
CA ASN A 31 -16.87 3.75 11.71
C ASN A 31 -18.02 4.00 10.73
N LYS A 32 -18.93 4.92 11.08
CA LYS A 32 -20.10 5.27 10.23
C LYS A 32 -19.71 5.79 8.83
N LYS A 33 -18.46 6.20 8.65
CA LYS A 33 -17.90 6.67 7.37
C LYS A 33 -17.28 5.54 6.53
N ALA A 34 -17.38 4.29 6.97
CA ALA A 34 -16.94 3.12 6.22
C ALA A 34 -18.14 2.19 5.99
N LYS A 35 -18.31 1.76 4.75
CA LYS A 35 -19.34 0.79 4.36
C LYS A 35 -18.71 -0.26 3.47
N TYR A 36 -19.06 -1.52 3.70
CA TYR A 36 -18.55 -2.61 2.89
C TYR A 36 -19.69 -3.32 2.16
N ASP A 37 -19.62 -3.30 0.84
CA ASP A 37 -20.48 -4.09 -0.03
C ASP A 37 -19.78 -5.42 -0.35
N LYS A 38 -20.33 -6.50 0.22
CA LYS A 38 -19.80 -7.85 0.01
C LYS A 38 -20.00 -8.36 -1.42
N ALA A 39 -21.05 -7.93 -2.12
CA ALA A 39 -21.36 -8.40 -3.46
C ALA A 39 -20.34 -7.90 -4.48
N SER A 40 -19.91 -6.68 -4.36
CA SER A 40 -18.89 -6.06 -5.22
C SER A 40 -17.49 -6.08 -4.62
N ASN A 41 -17.29 -6.64 -3.42
CA ASN A 41 -16.05 -6.61 -2.65
C ASN A 41 -15.47 -5.18 -2.50
N THR A 42 -16.36 -4.20 -2.25
CA THR A 42 -16.01 -2.78 -2.24
C THR A 42 -16.13 -2.18 -0.84
N LEU A 43 -15.03 -1.62 -0.35
CA LEU A 43 -15.00 -0.78 0.84
C LEU A 43 -15.16 0.68 0.43
N VAL A 44 -16.30 1.28 0.76
CA VAL A 44 -16.57 2.71 0.51
C VAL A 44 -16.11 3.52 1.71
N LEU A 45 -15.31 4.55 1.48
CA LEU A 45 -14.82 5.48 2.50
C LEU A 45 -15.37 6.88 2.22
N GLU A 46 -16.20 7.38 3.14
CA GLU A 46 -16.80 8.71 3.08
C GLU A 46 -15.81 9.77 3.55
N ASP A 47 -16.09 11.05 3.21
CA ASP A 47 -15.20 12.16 3.57
C ASP A 47 -14.91 12.26 5.06
N GLY A 48 -13.63 12.48 5.37
CA GLY A 48 -13.12 12.56 6.74
C GLY A 48 -13.13 11.21 7.47
N PHE A 49 -13.16 10.08 6.75
CA PHE A 49 -12.87 8.78 7.38
C PHE A 49 -11.48 8.80 7.99
N LYS A 50 -11.39 8.37 9.26
CA LYS A 50 -10.11 8.21 9.96
C LYS A 50 -10.13 6.92 10.76
N TYR A 51 -9.06 6.14 10.61
CA TYR A 51 -8.83 4.94 11.38
C TYR A 51 -7.40 4.93 11.91
N SER A 52 -7.22 4.64 13.18
CA SER A 52 -5.92 4.62 13.83
C SER A 52 -5.79 3.43 14.76
N VAL A 53 -4.69 2.71 14.62
CA VAL A 53 -4.27 1.67 15.58
C VAL A 53 -2.89 2.04 16.09
N SER A 54 -2.73 2.14 17.39
CA SER A 54 -1.47 2.58 18.03
C SER A 54 -0.29 1.64 17.77
N LYS A 55 -0.57 0.34 17.62
CA LYS A 55 0.42 -0.69 17.27
C LYS A 55 -0.31 -1.81 16.53
N GLY A 56 -0.35 -1.77 15.21
CA GLY A 56 -1.07 -2.84 14.52
C GLY A 56 -0.93 -2.85 13.01
N LEU A 57 -0.98 -4.05 12.50
CA LEU A 57 -1.18 -4.36 11.11
C LEU A 57 -2.68 -4.61 10.93
N VAL A 58 -3.28 -3.94 9.99
CA VAL A 58 -4.67 -4.17 9.56
C VAL A 58 -4.62 -5.09 8.34
N ILE A 59 -5.22 -6.25 8.46
CA ILE A 59 -5.25 -7.24 7.40
C ILE A 59 -6.65 -7.26 6.79
N PHE A 60 -6.71 -7.04 5.49
CA PHE A 60 -7.89 -7.25 4.67
C PHE A 60 -7.78 -8.61 4.00
N ASN A 61 -8.59 -9.56 4.44
CA ASN A 61 -8.64 -10.91 3.88
C ASN A 61 -9.99 -11.11 3.21
N THR A 62 -10.15 -10.51 2.03
CA THR A 62 -11.38 -10.59 1.25
C THR A 62 -11.22 -11.58 0.10
N PRO A 63 -12.29 -12.29 -0.30
CA PRO A 63 -12.23 -13.14 -1.48
C PRO A 63 -12.09 -12.28 -2.74
N GLY A 64 -11.03 -12.54 -3.52
CA GLY A 64 -10.76 -11.80 -4.77
C GLY A 64 -10.20 -10.40 -4.55
N ASP A 65 -10.34 -9.56 -5.57
CA ASP A 65 -9.80 -8.21 -5.58
C ASP A 65 -10.59 -7.29 -4.65
N LEU A 66 -9.92 -6.66 -3.69
CA LEU A 66 -10.55 -5.64 -2.86
C LEU A 66 -10.56 -4.30 -3.61
N ARG A 67 -11.73 -3.67 -3.68
CA ARG A 67 -11.87 -2.31 -4.15
C ARG A 67 -12.06 -1.35 -2.97
N ILE A 68 -11.28 -0.27 -2.90
CA ILE A 68 -11.54 0.88 -2.02
C ILE A 68 -12.07 2.01 -2.90
N LEU A 69 -13.29 2.46 -2.62
CA LEU A 69 -13.94 3.59 -3.30
C LEU A 69 -13.94 4.81 -2.38
N LEU A 70 -13.27 5.88 -2.79
CA LEU A 70 -13.22 7.14 -2.06
C LEU A 70 -14.38 8.04 -2.49
N LYS A 71 -15.20 8.47 -1.53
CA LYS A 71 -16.21 9.52 -1.66
C LYS A 71 -15.82 10.81 -0.92
N GLY A 72 -14.56 10.91 -0.55
CA GLY A 72 -13.93 12.01 0.13
C GLY A 72 -12.53 11.63 0.60
N ASN A 73 -11.88 12.52 1.34
CA ASN A 73 -10.56 12.24 1.87
C ASN A 73 -10.60 11.26 3.03
N ALA A 74 -9.68 10.29 3.04
CA ALA A 74 -9.63 9.23 4.03
C ALA A 74 -8.20 9.04 4.57
N GLU A 75 -8.09 8.62 5.83
CA GLU A 75 -6.81 8.43 6.52
C GLU A 75 -6.77 7.13 7.30
N PHE A 76 -5.70 6.36 7.10
CA PHE A 76 -5.29 5.25 7.98
C PHE A 76 -3.96 5.57 8.65
N ARG A 77 -3.93 5.51 9.97
CA ARG A 77 -2.69 5.51 10.77
C ARG A 77 -2.42 4.10 11.24
N ALA A 78 -2.03 3.25 10.32
CA ALA A 78 -1.77 1.83 10.51
C ALA A 78 -0.98 1.29 9.32
N SER A 79 -0.31 0.16 9.46
CA SER A 79 0.12 -0.64 8.32
C SER A 79 -1.08 -1.39 7.76
N LEU A 80 -1.27 -1.37 6.46
CA LEU A 80 -2.33 -2.11 5.78
C LEU A 80 -1.73 -3.27 4.97
N ALA A 81 -2.29 -4.46 5.12
CA ALA A 81 -2.01 -5.60 4.27
C ALA A 81 -3.30 -6.10 3.63
N VAL A 82 -3.28 -6.23 2.31
CA VAL A 82 -4.35 -6.86 1.54
C VAL A 82 -3.81 -8.19 1.02
N GLU A 83 -4.45 -9.30 1.36
CA GLU A 83 -3.98 -10.64 0.95
C GLU A 83 -4.18 -10.95 -0.53
N GLY A 84 -4.79 -10.04 -1.28
CA GLY A 84 -5.05 -10.12 -2.72
C GLY A 84 -4.62 -8.85 -3.46
N ASN A 85 -5.27 -8.61 -4.57
CA ASN A 85 -5.11 -7.38 -5.33
C ASN A 85 -5.93 -6.26 -4.69
N LEU A 86 -5.44 -5.03 -4.83
CA LEU A 86 -6.09 -3.82 -4.35
C LEU A 86 -6.33 -2.84 -5.51
N ILE A 87 -7.59 -2.42 -5.66
CA ILE A 87 -7.98 -1.37 -6.59
C ILE A 87 -8.44 -0.16 -5.77
N ILE A 88 -7.88 1.02 -6.05
CA ILE A 88 -8.29 2.26 -5.40
C ILE A 88 -8.90 3.18 -6.45
N ASP A 89 -10.17 3.51 -6.22
CA ASP A 89 -10.99 4.38 -7.06
C ASP A 89 -11.50 5.59 -6.29
N SER A 90 -11.92 6.62 -7.00
CA SER A 90 -12.45 7.84 -6.41
C SER A 90 -13.62 8.41 -7.23
N GLU A 91 -14.67 8.86 -6.54
CA GLU A 91 -15.80 9.60 -7.14
C GLU A 91 -15.50 11.11 -7.28
N GLY A 92 -14.27 11.49 -7.48
CA GLY A 92 -13.79 12.85 -7.61
C GLY A 92 -12.30 12.90 -7.33
N ASP A 93 -11.76 14.08 -7.02
CA ASP A 93 -10.34 14.23 -6.69
C ASP A 93 -10.16 14.10 -5.17
N HIS A 94 -9.95 12.85 -4.69
CA HIS A 94 -9.83 12.56 -3.26
C HIS A 94 -8.50 11.90 -2.92
N THR A 95 -8.11 12.05 -1.66
CA THR A 95 -6.84 11.54 -1.12
C THR A 95 -7.09 10.40 -0.15
N LEU A 96 -6.38 9.28 -0.33
CA LEU A 96 -6.19 8.26 0.66
C LEU A 96 -4.78 8.37 1.23
N SER A 97 -4.67 8.66 2.53
CA SER A 97 -3.40 8.71 3.24
C SER A 97 -3.23 7.50 4.14
N ILE A 98 -2.09 6.81 4.01
CA ILE A 98 -1.75 5.66 4.86
C ILE A 98 -0.38 5.94 5.50
N THR A 99 -0.36 6.03 6.83
CA THR A 99 0.87 6.28 7.58
C THR A 99 1.14 5.13 8.53
N SER A 100 2.25 4.45 8.33
CA SER A 100 2.74 3.43 9.26
C SER A 100 3.82 4.00 10.18
N ASN A 101 3.62 3.81 11.49
CA ASN A 101 4.59 4.18 12.54
C ASN A 101 5.21 2.95 13.20
N ILE A 102 4.94 1.76 12.70
CA ILE A 102 5.36 0.48 13.28
C ILE A 102 6.14 -0.35 12.27
N SER A 103 6.63 -1.51 12.72
CA SER A 103 7.33 -2.48 11.87
C SER A 103 6.41 -3.07 10.80
N GLY A 104 6.39 -2.47 9.62
CA GLY A 104 5.63 -2.92 8.44
C GLY A 104 5.63 -1.88 7.35
N SER A 105 5.37 -2.29 6.13
CA SER A 105 5.12 -1.36 5.02
C SER A 105 3.84 -0.57 5.31
N ALA A 106 3.74 0.67 4.81
CA ALA A 106 2.49 1.39 4.97
C ALA A 106 1.36 0.67 4.24
N LEU A 107 1.62 0.19 3.03
CA LEU A 107 0.70 -0.64 2.27
C LEU A 107 1.43 -1.86 1.70
N ARG A 108 0.81 -3.04 1.85
CA ARG A 108 1.23 -4.28 1.21
C ARG A 108 0.06 -4.94 0.51
N CYS A 109 0.25 -5.38 -0.74
CA CYS A 109 -0.73 -6.14 -1.53
C CYS A 109 -0.03 -6.93 -2.64
N VAL A 110 -0.73 -7.86 -3.27
CA VAL A 110 -0.18 -8.64 -4.39
C VAL A 110 -0.02 -7.75 -5.62
N ALA A 111 -1.09 -7.09 -6.03
CA ALA A 111 -1.08 -6.09 -7.09
C ALA A 111 -1.87 -4.85 -6.64
N LEU A 112 -1.39 -3.67 -7.03
CA LEU A 112 -2.02 -2.39 -6.77
C LEU A 112 -2.43 -1.71 -8.07
N GLN A 113 -3.68 -1.28 -8.13
CA GLN A 113 -4.16 -0.38 -9.19
C GLN A 113 -4.69 0.90 -8.56
N VAL A 114 -4.18 2.06 -9.00
CA VAL A 114 -4.64 3.38 -8.56
C VAL A 114 -5.22 4.10 -9.76
N ASN A 115 -6.49 4.47 -9.68
CA ASN A 115 -7.24 5.03 -10.80
C ASN A 115 -7.40 6.55 -10.71
N LYS A 116 -7.74 7.16 -11.84
CA LYS A 116 -7.93 8.61 -12.02
C LYS A 116 -8.80 9.22 -10.91
N GLY A 117 -8.47 10.44 -10.50
CA GLY A 117 -9.13 11.14 -9.39
C GLY A 117 -8.57 10.76 -8.01
N THR A 118 -7.76 9.70 -7.93
CA THR A 118 -7.16 9.27 -6.67
C THR A 118 -5.79 9.89 -6.46
N THR A 119 -5.56 10.42 -5.26
CA THR A 119 -4.22 10.67 -4.71
C THR A 119 -3.97 9.65 -3.60
N LEU A 120 -2.99 8.76 -3.78
CA LEU A 120 -2.56 7.79 -2.77
C LEU A 120 -1.25 8.26 -2.14
N ASN A 121 -1.29 8.61 -0.85
CA ASN A 121 -0.13 9.01 -0.06
C ASN A 121 0.26 7.91 0.92
N LEU A 122 1.45 7.37 0.79
CA LEU A 122 2.01 6.32 1.61
C LEU A 122 3.25 6.82 2.34
N LEU A 123 3.22 6.80 3.66
CA LEU A 123 4.35 7.19 4.50
C LEU A 123 4.69 6.08 5.48
N SER A 124 5.92 5.56 5.38
CA SER A 124 6.48 4.66 6.38
C SER A 124 7.52 5.40 7.23
N ARG A 125 7.24 5.52 8.53
CA ARG A 125 8.12 6.14 9.54
C ARG A 125 8.94 5.11 10.32
N ASN A 126 9.14 3.96 9.73
CA ASN A 126 9.82 2.85 10.39
C ASN A 126 11.34 3.01 10.34
N SER A 127 12.01 2.62 11.43
CA SER A 127 13.48 2.63 11.55
C SER A 127 14.18 1.40 10.97
N ARG A 128 13.43 0.37 10.52
CA ARG A 128 14.01 -0.87 9.98
C ARG A 128 14.22 -0.75 8.48
N GLU A 129 15.42 -1.10 8.01
CA GLU A 129 15.82 -0.99 6.60
C GLU A 129 14.99 -1.82 5.62
N SER A 130 14.36 -2.90 6.09
CA SER A 130 13.56 -3.82 5.26
C SER A 130 12.09 -3.42 5.09
N MET A 131 11.71 -2.20 5.47
CA MET A 131 10.32 -1.75 5.42
C MET A 131 10.13 -0.68 4.35
N PHE A 132 9.07 -0.83 3.58
CA PHE A 132 8.75 0.01 2.42
C PHE A 132 7.55 0.93 2.74
N ALA A 133 7.36 1.99 1.97
CA ALA A 133 6.08 2.67 1.97
C ALA A 133 5.04 1.84 1.19
N LEU A 134 5.47 1.23 0.08
CA LEU A 134 4.66 0.33 -0.73
C LEU A 134 5.42 -0.97 -1.03
N ASP A 135 4.79 -2.10 -0.72
CA ASP A 135 5.24 -3.44 -1.05
C ASP A 135 4.16 -4.10 -1.92
N SER A 136 4.40 -4.15 -3.23
CA SER A 136 3.47 -4.74 -4.20
C SER A 136 4.21 -5.24 -5.41
N ARG A 137 3.95 -6.50 -5.81
CA ARG A 137 4.61 -7.10 -6.97
C ARG A 137 4.34 -6.33 -8.26
N ASP A 138 3.08 -5.96 -8.46
CA ASP A 138 2.62 -5.26 -9.67
C ASP A 138 1.92 -3.96 -9.29
N ILE A 139 2.33 -2.85 -9.88
CA ILE A 139 1.73 -1.54 -9.65
C ILE A 139 1.27 -0.96 -10.98
N THR A 140 0.01 -0.54 -11.03
CA THR A 140 -0.56 0.19 -12.16
C THR A 140 -1.13 1.53 -11.69
N VAL A 141 -0.71 2.63 -12.32
CA VAL A 141 -1.20 3.99 -12.02
C VAL A 141 -1.85 4.57 -13.27
N ASN A 142 -3.15 4.78 -13.21
CA ASN A 142 -4.01 5.19 -14.32
C ASN A 142 -4.44 6.66 -14.16
N GLY A 143 -3.64 7.62 -14.63
CA GLY A 143 -3.95 9.05 -14.53
C GLY A 143 -4.15 9.54 -13.09
N ALA A 144 -3.50 8.90 -12.13
CA ALA A 144 -3.62 9.14 -10.70
C ALA A 144 -2.30 9.68 -10.11
N THR A 145 -2.34 10.12 -8.86
CA THR A 145 -1.15 10.47 -8.09
C THR A 145 -0.81 9.36 -7.10
N LEU A 146 0.45 8.93 -7.08
CA LEU A 146 1.02 8.06 -6.07
C LEU A 146 2.24 8.74 -5.46
N LEU A 147 2.21 8.96 -4.15
CA LEU A 147 3.37 9.39 -3.35
C LEU A 147 3.70 8.29 -2.35
N ALA A 148 4.90 7.75 -2.43
CA ALA A 148 5.42 6.78 -1.48
C ALA A 148 6.74 7.32 -0.88
N GLU A 149 6.81 7.40 0.44
CA GLU A 149 7.94 7.97 1.15
C GLU A 149 8.33 7.12 2.36
N VAL A 150 9.62 6.98 2.57
CA VAL A 150 10.21 6.37 3.78
C VAL A 150 11.13 7.38 4.46
N THR A 151 11.07 7.46 5.81
CA THR A 151 11.90 8.41 6.54
C THR A 151 13.31 7.86 6.82
N THR A 152 13.43 6.59 7.12
CA THR A 152 14.69 5.96 7.54
C THR A 152 15.13 4.81 6.63
N ALA A 153 14.20 4.04 6.09
CA ALA A 153 14.48 2.98 5.13
C ALA A 153 15.08 3.54 3.82
N ASN A 154 15.67 2.67 3.00
CA ASN A 154 16.32 3.08 1.75
C ASN A 154 15.44 2.92 0.53
N ILE A 155 14.32 2.21 0.63
CA ILE A 155 13.46 1.85 -0.50
C ILE A 155 12.03 2.29 -0.20
N ALA A 156 11.51 3.24 -0.98
CA ALA A 156 10.11 3.67 -0.84
C ALA A 156 9.14 2.66 -1.47
N VAL A 157 9.46 2.12 -2.63
CA VAL A 157 8.58 1.21 -3.38
C VAL A 157 9.34 -0.05 -3.76
N TYR A 158 8.88 -1.18 -3.22
CA TYR A 158 9.27 -2.51 -3.65
C TYR A 158 8.26 -3.00 -4.69
N THR A 159 8.72 -3.34 -5.91
CA THR A 159 7.87 -3.82 -7.01
C THR A 159 8.70 -4.48 -8.11
N GLU A 160 8.14 -5.47 -8.76
CA GLU A 160 8.73 -6.10 -9.95
C GLU A 160 8.29 -5.40 -11.23
N ARG A 161 7.08 -4.85 -11.25
CA ARG A 161 6.50 -4.18 -12.42
C ARG A 161 5.76 -2.90 -12.06
N LEU A 162 6.03 -1.84 -12.82
CA LEU A 162 5.34 -0.57 -12.72
C LEU A 162 4.80 -0.16 -14.08
N THR A 163 3.50 -0.01 -14.19
CA THR A 163 2.80 0.43 -15.40
C THR A 163 2.20 1.82 -15.16
N LEU A 164 2.50 2.75 -16.05
CA LEU A 164 2.03 4.14 -15.99
C LEU A 164 1.14 4.44 -17.19
N ASN A 165 -0.16 4.51 -16.98
CA ASN A 165 -1.15 4.84 -18.00
C ASN A 165 -1.67 6.26 -17.78
N GLY A 166 -1.29 7.21 -18.65
CA GLY A 166 -1.63 8.62 -18.45
C GLY A 166 -1.03 9.24 -17.19
N SER A 167 0.03 8.64 -16.67
CA SER A 167 0.82 9.09 -15.54
C SER A 167 2.30 9.07 -15.88
N LYS A 168 3.10 9.84 -15.14
CA LYS A 168 4.56 9.87 -15.28
C LYS A 168 5.23 9.88 -13.92
N MET A 169 6.43 9.34 -13.86
CA MET A 169 7.27 9.43 -12.67
C MET A 169 7.92 10.82 -12.61
N GLU A 170 7.61 11.58 -11.55
CA GLU A 170 8.19 12.88 -11.27
C GLU A 170 9.45 12.73 -10.40
N LYS A 171 9.41 11.81 -9.43
CA LYS A 171 10.55 11.45 -8.57
C LYS A 171 10.65 9.94 -8.44
N PRO A 172 11.86 9.37 -8.54
CA PRO A 172 13.08 10.02 -9.00
C PRO A 172 12.97 10.38 -10.49
N LYS A 173 13.54 11.52 -10.88
CA LYS A 173 13.55 11.92 -12.30
C LYS A 173 14.36 10.89 -13.11
N GLY A 174 13.75 10.37 -14.19
CA GLY A 174 14.36 9.27 -14.94
C GLY A 174 14.44 7.94 -14.20
N GLY A 175 13.59 7.76 -13.18
CA GLY A 175 13.55 6.55 -12.38
C GLY A 175 13.13 5.31 -13.17
N ILE A 176 13.68 4.19 -12.77
CA ILE A 176 13.47 2.87 -13.36
C ILE A 176 13.05 1.86 -12.28
N VAL A 177 12.41 0.78 -12.70
CA VAL A 177 12.25 -0.41 -11.84
C VAL A 177 13.46 -1.31 -12.07
N SER A 178 14.29 -1.48 -11.06
CA SER A 178 15.41 -2.40 -11.10
C SER A 178 14.92 -3.84 -10.90
N LYS A 179 15.04 -4.67 -11.92
CA LYS A 179 14.68 -6.10 -11.82
C LYS A 179 15.56 -6.86 -10.82
N GLU A 180 16.82 -6.48 -10.71
CA GLU A 180 17.77 -7.10 -9.77
C GLU A 180 17.40 -6.80 -8.31
N LYS A 181 17.01 -5.54 -8.03
CA LYS A 181 16.71 -5.07 -6.68
C LYS A 181 15.23 -5.15 -6.32
N GLY A 182 14.36 -5.39 -7.30
CA GLY A 182 12.91 -5.44 -7.10
C GLY A 182 12.33 -4.12 -6.59
N CYS A 183 12.87 -2.96 -7.01
CA CYS A 183 12.42 -1.68 -6.47
C CYS A 183 12.57 -0.54 -7.47
N VAL A 184 11.90 0.58 -7.17
CA VAL A 184 12.08 1.84 -7.90
C VAL A 184 13.41 2.46 -7.50
N CYS A 185 14.24 2.74 -8.50
CA CYS A 185 15.59 3.31 -8.35
C CYS A 185 15.74 4.59 -9.17
N PHE A 186 16.75 5.38 -8.86
CA PHE A 186 17.32 6.36 -9.79
C PHE A 186 17.90 5.65 -11.03
N GLY A 187 18.18 6.40 -12.09
CA GLY A 187 18.75 5.84 -13.32
C GLY A 187 20.12 5.13 -13.14
N ASP A 188 20.85 5.46 -12.07
CA ASP A 188 22.10 4.81 -11.67
C ASP A 188 21.93 3.54 -10.83
N GLY A 189 20.68 3.12 -10.60
CA GLY A 189 20.34 1.93 -9.83
C GLY A 189 20.33 2.11 -8.30
N ILE A 190 20.48 3.34 -7.79
CA ILE A 190 20.34 3.62 -6.36
C ILE A 190 18.85 3.61 -5.99
N PRO A 191 18.42 2.85 -4.94
CA PRO A 191 17.03 2.82 -4.51
C PRO A 191 16.51 4.21 -4.11
N ALA A 192 15.26 4.51 -4.47
CA ALA A 192 14.63 5.79 -4.17
C ALA A 192 13.91 5.76 -2.81
N LYS A 193 14.18 6.77 -1.97
CA LYS A 193 13.47 6.98 -0.69
C LYS A 193 12.12 7.67 -0.87
N ILE A 194 11.94 8.36 -1.98
CA ILE A 194 10.69 9.03 -2.36
C ILE A 194 10.38 8.66 -3.80
N VAL A 195 9.20 8.12 -4.02
CA VAL A 195 8.63 7.87 -5.35
C VAL A 195 7.39 8.73 -5.50
N ARG A 196 7.37 9.60 -6.50
CA ARG A 196 6.22 10.42 -6.84
C ARG A 196 5.84 10.21 -8.30
N ILE A 197 4.63 9.75 -8.50
CA ILE A 197 4.00 9.57 -9.80
C ILE A 197 2.83 10.55 -9.85
N ILE A 198 2.69 11.25 -10.97
CA ILE A 198 1.63 12.25 -11.17
C ILE A 198 0.95 12.02 -12.51
N PRO A 199 -0.29 12.51 -12.69
CA PRO A 199 -0.94 12.51 -13.99
C PRO A 199 -0.08 13.18 -15.07
N ASP A 200 -0.05 12.60 -16.28
CA ASP A 200 0.62 13.23 -17.40
C ASP A 200 -0.32 14.25 -18.07
N SER A 201 -0.05 15.52 -17.83
CA SER A 201 -0.84 16.64 -18.36
C SER A 201 -0.77 16.81 -19.90
N LYS A 202 0.09 16.01 -20.57
CA LYS A 202 0.30 16.13 -22.04
C LYS A 202 -0.69 15.29 -22.87
N LYS A 203 -1.55 14.47 -22.25
CA LYS A 203 -2.60 13.72 -22.94
C LYS A 203 -3.98 14.30 -22.57
N LYS A 204 -4.34 15.44 -23.15
CA LYS A 204 -5.72 15.84 -23.35
C LYS A 204 -6.19 15.42 -24.74
#